data_6fe7efbe99fdd1e71abf907f8885e4f9
#
_entry.id   6fe7efbe99fdd1e71abf907f8885e4f9
#
_cell.length_a   1.000
_cell.length_b   1.000
_cell.length_c   1.000
_cell.angle_alpha   90.00
_cell.angle_beta   90.00
_cell.angle_gamma   90.00
#
_symmetry.space_group_name_H-M   'P 1'
#
loop_
_entity.id
_entity.type
_entity.pdbx_description
1 polymer ?
#
loop_
_entity_poly.entity_id
_entity_poly.type
_entity_poly.pdbx_seq_one_letter_code
_entity_poly.pdbx_strand_id
1 'polypeptide(L)'
;LGDNEVFGLVKTGVDVHTLGITTIANLLRDCGYRCHISPIEISVAVENIQKVNNFSLLQKWITDNHITRKGFSYRLDPEEAKDYFCHLYYEIKTHNLLSQNGGTLRSVFFAGLPDACKLVQRELGSEILVFPGDETSEESLKLLGVPEYKYPKDLVQNSGYDSMRWEFARKIIEDELYNDIPPVDHLGYKEAGEISDSFEKRIEYCKRKRSLPLIRAHVGPYNA
;
A
#
# COMPACT_ATOMS: atom_id res chain seq x y z
N LEU A 1 8.00 2.15 -21.83
CA LEU A 1 6.93 1.13 -21.82
C LEU A 1 6.24 1.03 -23.17
N GLY A 2 6.04 -0.23 -23.65
CA GLY A 2 5.21 -0.49 -24.84
C GLY A 2 3.71 -0.42 -24.51
N ASP A 3 2.88 -0.30 -25.57
CA ASP A 3 1.43 -0.18 -25.39
C ASP A 3 0.75 -1.46 -24.88
N ASN A 4 1.38 -2.61 -25.10
CA ASN A 4 0.84 -3.93 -24.76
C ASN A 4 1.28 -4.44 -23.36
N GLU A 5 1.80 -3.57 -22.51
CA GLU A 5 2.16 -3.98 -21.16
C GLU A 5 0.91 -4.25 -20.32
N VAL A 6 0.98 -5.29 -19.50
CA VAL A 6 -0.05 -5.66 -18.56
C VAL A 6 0.55 -5.76 -17.18
N PHE A 7 0.00 -5.01 -16.25
CA PHE A 7 0.45 -4.99 -14.87
C PHE A 7 -0.34 -6.00 -14.02
N GLY A 8 0.38 -6.76 -13.20
CA GLY A 8 -0.18 -7.62 -12.17
C GLY A 8 0.31 -7.20 -10.80
N LEU A 9 -0.58 -6.68 -9.96
CA LEU A 9 -0.25 -6.19 -8.63
C LEU A 9 -0.71 -7.19 -7.57
N VAL A 10 0.18 -7.55 -6.66
CA VAL A 10 -0.07 -8.54 -5.61
C VAL A 10 0.34 -7.96 -4.26
N LYS A 11 -0.40 -8.30 -3.23
CA LYS A 11 -0.04 -8.12 -1.81
C LYS A 11 -0.29 -9.43 -1.06
N THR A 12 0.20 -9.55 0.15
CA THR A 12 -0.16 -10.69 1.01
C THR A 12 -1.60 -10.56 1.52
N GLY A 13 -2.20 -11.67 1.92
CA GLY A 13 -3.55 -11.69 2.50
C GLY A 13 -3.62 -10.96 3.84
N VAL A 14 -2.54 -11.03 4.63
CA VAL A 14 -2.43 -10.36 5.95
C VAL A 14 -2.26 -8.85 5.85
N ASP A 15 -1.73 -8.33 4.74
CA ASP A 15 -1.56 -6.88 4.56
C ASP A 15 -2.89 -6.23 4.15
N VAL A 16 -3.46 -5.44 5.05
CA VAL A 16 -4.73 -4.71 4.83
C VAL A 16 -4.54 -3.38 4.09
N HIS A 17 -3.29 -2.97 3.81
CA HIS A 17 -3.00 -1.72 3.11
C HIS A 17 -3.29 -1.85 1.62
N THR A 18 -4.51 -1.51 1.22
CA THR A 18 -4.97 -1.61 -0.18
C THR A 18 -4.89 -0.30 -0.95
N LEU A 19 -4.82 0.84 -0.25
CA LEU A 19 -4.89 2.16 -0.88
C LEU A 19 -3.78 2.35 -1.93
N GLY A 20 -2.53 2.05 -1.59
CA GLY A 20 -1.39 2.22 -2.50
C GLY A 20 -1.52 1.37 -3.77
N ILE A 21 -1.88 0.08 -3.62
CA ILE A 21 -2.12 -0.81 -4.76
C ILE A 21 -3.27 -0.31 -5.65
N THR A 22 -4.37 0.12 -5.04
CA THR A 22 -5.53 0.61 -5.79
C THR A 22 -5.21 1.91 -6.51
N THR A 23 -4.50 2.82 -5.85
CA THR A 23 -4.09 4.11 -6.44
C THR A 23 -3.21 3.89 -7.66
N ILE A 24 -2.15 3.08 -7.54
CA ILE A 24 -1.26 2.82 -8.68
C ILE A 24 -1.96 2.04 -9.80
N ALA A 25 -2.87 1.10 -9.46
CA ALA A 25 -3.66 0.39 -10.46
C ALA A 25 -4.56 1.33 -11.27
N ASN A 26 -5.23 2.27 -10.61
CA ASN A 26 -6.08 3.25 -11.26
C ASN A 26 -5.24 4.20 -12.12
N LEU A 27 -4.14 4.72 -11.58
CA LEU A 27 -3.22 5.58 -12.31
C LEU A 27 -2.68 4.93 -13.59
N LEU A 28 -2.32 3.65 -13.53
CA LEU A 28 -1.89 2.89 -14.72
C LEU A 28 -3.03 2.68 -15.73
N ARG A 29 -4.26 2.46 -15.26
CA ARG A 29 -5.45 2.35 -16.13
C ARG A 29 -5.75 3.67 -16.81
N ASP A 30 -5.63 4.78 -16.09
CA ASP A 30 -5.80 6.14 -16.65
C ASP A 30 -4.75 6.46 -17.72
N CYS A 31 -3.55 5.86 -17.61
CA CYS A 31 -2.52 5.87 -18.66
C CYS A 31 -2.80 4.88 -19.81
N GLY A 32 -3.92 4.17 -19.81
CA GLY A 32 -4.33 3.23 -20.86
C GLY A 32 -3.73 1.82 -20.73
N TYR A 33 -3.13 1.45 -19.61
CA TYR A 33 -2.60 0.10 -19.38
C TYR A 33 -3.63 -0.82 -18.75
N ARG A 34 -3.58 -2.10 -19.10
CA ARG A 34 -4.31 -3.12 -18.36
C ARG A 34 -3.62 -3.38 -17.03
N CYS A 35 -4.39 -3.39 -15.95
CA CYS A 35 -3.88 -3.64 -14.62
C CYS A 35 -4.80 -4.57 -13.84
N HIS A 36 -4.26 -5.69 -13.38
CA HIS A 36 -4.94 -6.69 -12.57
C HIS A 36 -4.43 -6.62 -11.14
N ILE A 37 -5.36 -6.55 -10.19
CA ILE A 37 -5.05 -6.73 -8.77
C ILE A 37 -5.32 -8.20 -8.44
N SER A 38 -4.43 -8.83 -7.69
CA SER A 38 -4.55 -10.26 -7.34
C SER A 38 -5.84 -10.55 -6.56
N PRO A 39 -6.54 -11.63 -6.88
CA PRO A 39 -7.59 -12.16 -6.02
C PRO A 39 -7.00 -12.69 -4.71
N ILE A 40 -7.87 -12.93 -3.73
CA ILE A 40 -7.44 -13.31 -2.37
C ILE A 40 -6.64 -14.61 -2.34
N GLU A 41 -6.96 -15.57 -3.21
CA GLU A 41 -6.27 -16.86 -3.29
C GLU A 41 -4.78 -16.68 -3.67
N ILE A 42 -4.49 -15.76 -4.58
CA ILE A 42 -3.11 -15.41 -4.94
C ILE A 42 -2.42 -14.63 -3.82
N SER A 43 -3.16 -13.73 -3.16
CA SER A 43 -2.64 -12.96 -2.01
C SER A 43 -2.23 -13.86 -0.84
N VAL A 44 -2.98 -14.92 -0.57
CA VAL A 44 -2.63 -15.93 0.43
C VAL A 44 -1.50 -16.85 -0.06
N ALA A 45 -1.50 -17.21 -1.34
CA ALA A 45 -0.47 -18.08 -1.90
C ALA A 45 0.94 -17.46 -1.84
N VAL A 46 1.07 -16.13 -2.02
CA VAL A 46 2.38 -15.47 -1.99
C VAL A 46 3.03 -15.46 -0.61
N GLU A 47 2.28 -15.64 0.48
CA GLU A 47 2.84 -15.77 1.84
C GLU A 47 3.68 -17.04 2.01
N ASN A 48 3.41 -18.07 1.22
CA ASN A 48 4.13 -19.33 1.23
C ASN A 48 4.42 -19.78 -0.20
N ILE A 49 5.01 -18.88 -0.99
CA ILE A 49 5.17 -19.06 -2.44
C ILE A 49 6.04 -20.25 -2.81
N GLN A 50 6.95 -20.67 -1.94
CA GLN A 50 7.83 -21.82 -2.10
C GLN A 50 7.08 -23.18 -2.17
N LYS A 51 5.80 -23.21 -1.75
CA LYS A 51 4.97 -24.41 -1.94
C LYS A 51 4.57 -24.51 -3.40
N VAL A 52 4.81 -25.68 -4.01
CA VAL A 52 4.55 -25.94 -5.43
C VAL A 52 3.15 -25.52 -5.88
N ASN A 53 2.12 -25.86 -5.10
CA ASN A 53 0.74 -25.50 -5.42
C ASN A 53 0.52 -23.98 -5.42
N ASN A 54 1.15 -23.25 -4.50
CA ASN A 54 1.02 -21.80 -4.38
C ASN A 54 1.70 -21.10 -5.57
N PHE A 55 2.90 -21.56 -5.93
CA PHE A 55 3.58 -21.04 -7.11
C PHE A 55 2.80 -21.33 -8.40
N SER A 56 2.26 -22.52 -8.54
CA SER A 56 1.44 -22.90 -9.72
C SER A 56 0.20 -22.00 -9.85
N LEU A 57 -0.44 -21.62 -8.74
CA LEU A 57 -1.57 -20.68 -8.74
C LEU A 57 -1.12 -19.31 -9.26
N LEU A 58 0.00 -18.80 -8.75
CA LEU A 58 0.57 -17.52 -9.18
C LEU A 58 0.94 -17.56 -10.66
N GLN A 59 1.64 -18.62 -11.10
CA GLN A 59 2.04 -18.80 -12.49
C GLN A 59 0.84 -18.83 -13.44
N LYS A 60 -0.19 -19.58 -13.07
CA LYS A 60 -1.45 -19.61 -13.81
C LYS A 60 -2.09 -18.22 -13.91
N TRP A 61 -2.17 -17.49 -12.81
CA TRP A 61 -2.71 -16.13 -12.79
C TRP A 61 -1.92 -15.17 -13.69
N ILE A 62 -0.58 -15.25 -13.69
CA ILE A 62 0.29 -14.47 -14.57
C ILE A 62 0.00 -14.80 -16.03
N THR A 63 -0.10 -16.08 -16.38
CA THR A 63 -0.31 -16.55 -17.74
C THR A 63 -1.69 -16.20 -18.27
N ASP A 64 -2.75 -16.52 -17.50
CA ASP A 64 -4.14 -16.29 -17.89
C ASP A 64 -4.44 -14.79 -18.12
N ASN A 65 -3.79 -13.92 -17.38
CA ASN A 65 -3.97 -12.48 -17.50
C ASN A 65 -2.91 -11.79 -18.38
N HIS A 66 -2.02 -12.56 -19.01
CA HIS A 66 -0.94 -12.06 -19.87
C HIS A 66 -0.08 -10.99 -19.18
N ILE A 67 0.20 -11.15 -17.89
CA ILE A 67 0.95 -10.18 -17.09
C ILE A 67 2.39 -10.12 -17.56
N THR A 68 2.86 -8.90 -17.87
CA THR A 68 4.23 -8.63 -18.32
C THR A 68 5.05 -7.88 -17.28
N ARG A 69 4.37 -7.23 -16.31
CA ARG A 69 5.02 -6.48 -15.22
C ARG A 69 4.34 -6.80 -13.91
N LYS A 70 5.12 -7.27 -12.96
CA LYS A 70 4.61 -7.74 -11.67
C LYS A 70 5.05 -6.84 -10.53
N GLY A 71 4.08 -6.23 -9.85
CA GLY A 71 4.30 -5.51 -8.60
C GLY A 71 3.93 -6.36 -7.38
N PHE A 72 4.69 -6.24 -6.32
CA PHE A 72 4.39 -6.79 -5.01
C PHE A 72 4.42 -5.70 -3.96
N SER A 73 3.43 -5.64 -3.09
CA SER A 73 3.34 -4.65 -2.03
C SER A 73 3.20 -5.32 -0.66
N TYR A 74 3.97 -4.82 0.32
CA TYR A 74 3.84 -5.19 1.72
C TYR A 74 4.33 -4.06 2.63
N ARG A 75 3.50 -3.65 3.60
CA ARG A 75 3.74 -2.46 4.42
C ARG A 75 3.62 -2.70 5.93
N LEU A 76 3.85 -3.91 6.39
CA LEU A 76 3.86 -4.24 7.81
C LEU A 76 5.31 -4.28 8.32
N ASP A 77 5.91 -5.44 8.42
CA ASP A 77 7.27 -5.62 8.92
C ASP A 77 8.32 -5.59 7.78
N PRO A 78 9.43 -4.81 7.88
CA PRO A 78 10.44 -4.72 6.83
C PRO A 78 11.18 -6.02 6.52
N GLU A 79 11.49 -6.85 7.53
CA GLU A 79 12.19 -8.12 7.30
C GLU A 79 11.27 -9.15 6.67
N GLU A 80 10.01 -9.26 7.12
CA GLU A 80 9.01 -10.10 6.47
C GLU A 80 8.76 -9.65 5.02
N ALA A 81 8.68 -8.34 4.79
CA ALA A 81 8.52 -7.77 3.45
C ALA A 81 9.64 -8.23 2.49
N LYS A 82 10.89 -8.13 2.95
CA LYS A 82 12.06 -8.60 2.21
C LYS A 82 11.95 -10.11 1.96
N ASP A 83 11.64 -10.91 2.97
CA ASP A 83 11.56 -12.36 2.84
C ASP A 83 10.47 -12.79 1.86
N TYR A 84 9.27 -12.25 1.94
CA TYR A 84 8.19 -12.54 1.00
C TYR A 84 8.58 -12.16 -0.43
N PHE A 85 9.13 -10.98 -0.62
CA PHE A 85 9.49 -10.53 -1.97
C PHE A 85 10.68 -11.30 -2.54
N CYS A 86 11.72 -11.57 -1.76
CA CYS A 86 12.87 -12.34 -2.21
C CYS A 86 12.47 -13.78 -2.57
N HIS A 87 11.65 -14.44 -1.76
CA HIS A 87 11.13 -15.77 -2.09
C HIS A 87 10.33 -15.74 -3.38
N LEU A 88 9.43 -14.77 -3.55
CA LEU A 88 8.67 -14.58 -4.77
C LEU A 88 9.58 -14.38 -5.99
N TYR A 89 10.58 -13.52 -5.87
CA TYR A 89 11.52 -13.21 -6.96
C TYR A 89 12.36 -14.44 -7.35
N TYR A 90 12.86 -15.19 -6.36
CA TYR A 90 13.63 -16.41 -6.61
C TYR A 90 12.79 -17.50 -7.27
N GLU A 91 11.54 -17.69 -6.87
CA GLU A 91 10.62 -18.63 -7.54
C GLU A 91 10.35 -18.21 -8.99
N ILE A 92 10.07 -16.92 -9.24
CA ILE A 92 9.91 -16.38 -10.60
C ILE A 92 11.15 -16.66 -11.45
N LYS A 93 12.35 -16.46 -10.90
CA LYS A 93 13.62 -16.68 -11.58
C LYS A 93 13.87 -18.17 -11.85
N THR A 94 13.70 -19.02 -10.84
CA THR A 94 13.92 -20.47 -10.92
C THR A 94 13.03 -21.13 -11.96
N HIS A 95 11.78 -20.65 -12.11
CA HIS A 95 10.83 -21.17 -13.08
C HIS A 95 10.84 -20.43 -14.43
N ASN A 96 11.89 -19.65 -14.69
CA ASN A 96 12.12 -18.95 -15.96
C ASN A 96 10.96 -18.06 -16.43
N LEU A 97 10.24 -17.42 -15.50
CA LEU A 97 9.13 -16.51 -15.86
C LEU A 97 9.61 -15.14 -16.35
N LEU A 98 10.88 -14.77 -16.11
CA LEU A 98 11.46 -13.52 -16.61
C LEU A 98 11.73 -13.62 -18.13
N SER A 99 11.49 -12.52 -18.85
CA SER A 99 11.65 -12.46 -20.32
C SER A 99 13.09 -12.74 -20.77
N GLN A 100 14.08 -12.38 -19.98
CA GLN A 100 15.49 -12.72 -20.24
C GLN A 100 15.76 -14.24 -20.24
N ASN A 101 14.87 -15.03 -19.63
CA ASN A 101 14.95 -16.50 -19.57
C ASN A 101 13.85 -17.15 -20.41
N GLY A 102 13.21 -16.41 -21.34
CA GLY A 102 12.16 -16.91 -22.20
C GLY A 102 10.73 -16.82 -21.64
N GLY A 103 10.56 -16.26 -20.44
CA GLY A 103 9.25 -16.02 -19.81
C GLY A 103 8.54 -14.76 -20.30
N THR A 104 7.40 -14.45 -19.69
CA THR A 104 6.56 -13.30 -20.06
C THR A 104 6.84 -12.04 -19.25
N LEU A 105 7.39 -12.16 -18.04
CA LEU A 105 7.62 -11.02 -17.15
C LEU A 105 8.85 -10.22 -17.58
N ARG A 106 8.63 -8.97 -17.95
CA ARG A 106 9.69 -8.01 -18.31
C ARG A 106 10.28 -7.30 -17.11
N SER A 107 9.51 -7.17 -16.03
CA SER A 107 9.99 -6.64 -14.76
C SER A 107 9.19 -7.15 -13.58
N VAL A 108 9.87 -7.17 -12.42
CA VAL A 108 9.27 -7.38 -11.10
C VAL A 108 9.72 -6.20 -10.25
N PHE A 109 8.79 -5.60 -9.47
CA PHE A 109 9.08 -4.46 -8.63
C PHE A 109 8.41 -4.61 -7.25
N PHE A 110 8.94 -3.90 -6.29
CA PHE A 110 8.51 -3.95 -4.90
C PHE A 110 8.02 -2.59 -4.42
N ALA A 111 6.94 -2.57 -3.64
CA ALA A 111 6.46 -1.40 -2.92
C ALA A 111 6.30 -1.72 -1.43
N GLY A 112 6.92 -0.92 -0.58
CA GLY A 112 6.91 -1.18 0.86
C GLY A 112 7.36 0.01 1.68
N LEU A 113 7.66 -0.24 2.95
CA LEU A 113 8.28 0.78 3.82
C LEU A 113 9.72 1.08 3.33
N PRO A 114 10.24 2.30 3.58
CA PRO A 114 11.60 2.68 3.15
C PRO A 114 12.69 1.69 3.58
N ASP A 115 12.61 1.15 4.79
CA ASP A 115 13.59 0.18 5.28
C ASP A 115 13.45 -1.19 4.59
N ALA A 116 12.22 -1.63 4.30
CA ALA A 116 11.99 -2.81 3.49
C ALA A 116 12.59 -2.67 2.09
N CYS A 117 12.42 -1.50 1.45
CA CYS A 117 13.01 -1.21 0.14
C CYS A 117 14.53 -1.31 0.15
N LYS A 118 15.18 -0.76 1.19
CA LYS A 118 16.64 -0.88 1.38
C LYS A 118 17.10 -2.34 1.54
N LEU A 119 16.35 -3.13 2.33
CA LEU A 119 16.66 -4.54 2.55
C LEU A 119 16.54 -5.34 1.24
N VAL A 120 15.46 -5.14 0.49
CA VAL A 120 15.24 -5.78 -0.81
C VAL A 120 16.36 -5.45 -1.79
N GLN A 121 16.76 -4.18 -1.91
CA GLN A 121 17.85 -3.78 -2.81
C GLN A 121 19.22 -4.30 -2.36
N ARG A 122 19.44 -4.44 -1.05
CA ARG A 122 20.67 -5.05 -0.52
C ARG A 122 20.77 -6.52 -0.90
N GLU A 123 19.65 -7.25 -0.87
CA GLU A 123 19.59 -8.68 -1.14
C GLU A 123 19.61 -9.00 -2.65
N LEU A 124 18.83 -8.28 -3.44
CA LEU A 124 18.58 -8.62 -4.85
C LEU A 124 19.33 -7.73 -5.84
N GLY A 125 19.94 -6.63 -5.38
CA GLY A 125 20.63 -5.66 -6.22
C GLY A 125 19.84 -4.37 -6.44
N SER A 126 20.56 -3.29 -6.77
CA SER A 126 19.99 -1.96 -6.98
C SER A 126 19.17 -1.83 -8.26
N GLU A 127 19.26 -2.81 -9.16
CA GLU A 127 18.44 -2.87 -10.39
C GLU A 127 16.98 -3.23 -10.12
N ILE A 128 16.65 -3.76 -8.92
CA ILE A 128 15.26 -3.99 -8.53
C ILE A 128 14.60 -2.64 -8.24
N LEU A 129 13.56 -2.34 -9.00
CA LEU A 129 12.76 -1.15 -8.80
C LEU A 129 11.96 -1.26 -7.51
N VAL A 130 12.10 -0.28 -6.64
CA VAL A 130 11.40 -0.21 -5.36
C VAL A 130 10.66 1.11 -5.20
N PHE A 131 9.54 1.10 -4.44
CA PHE A 131 8.68 2.24 -4.14
C PHE A 131 8.52 2.35 -2.63
N PRO A 132 9.23 3.27 -1.95
CA PRO A 132 9.08 3.53 -0.52
C PRO A 132 7.76 4.20 -0.14
N GLY A 133 7.04 4.79 -1.11
CA GLY A 133 5.67 5.28 -0.93
C GLY A 133 5.56 6.77 -0.62
N ASP A 134 6.62 7.53 -0.82
CA ASP A 134 6.68 8.99 -0.76
C ASP A 134 6.75 9.64 -2.15
N GLU A 135 6.73 8.81 -3.22
CA GLU A 135 6.73 9.28 -4.59
C GLU A 135 5.40 9.95 -4.95
N THR A 136 5.49 10.99 -5.73
CA THR A 136 4.34 11.56 -6.42
C THR A 136 3.80 10.61 -7.48
N SER A 137 2.58 10.84 -7.94
CA SER A 137 2.02 10.07 -9.07
C SER A 137 2.89 10.17 -10.33
N GLU A 138 3.44 11.35 -10.61
CA GLU A 138 4.33 11.56 -11.75
C GLU A 138 5.65 10.79 -11.61
N GLU A 139 6.27 10.86 -10.44
CA GLU A 139 7.50 10.10 -10.14
C GLU A 139 7.27 8.59 -10.24
N SER A 140 6.16 8.10 -9.72
CA SER A 140 5.77 6.69 -9.82
C SER A 140 5.62 6.25 -11.27
N LEU A 141 4.95 7.04 -12.12
CA LEU A 141 4.82 6.75 -13.56
C LEU A 141 6.17 6.78 -14.27
N LYS A 142 7.01 7.76 -13.97
CA LYS A 142 8.36 7.89 -14.52
C LYS A 142 9.24 6.70 -14.14
N LEU A 143 9.24 6.30 -12.88
CA LEU A 143 9.98 5.13 -12.39
C LEU A 143 9.50 3.83 -13.06
N LEU A 144 8.20 3.68 -13.28
CA LEU A 144 7.64 2.55 -14.03
C LEU A 144 7.97 2.62 -15.53
N GLY A 145 8.51 3.75 -16.02
CA GLY A 145 8.87 3.96 -17.42
C GLY A 145 7.67 4.26 -18.31
N VAL A 146 6.57 4.77 -17.76
CA VAL A 146 5.41 5.21 -18.53
C VAL A 146 5.79 6.45 -19.33
N PRO A 147 5.54 6.52 -20.65
CA PRO A 147 5.83 7.69 -21.44
C PRO A 147 4.95 8.88 -21.04
N GLU A 148 5.51 10.08 -21.00
CA GLU A 148 4.80 11.31 -20.57
C GLU A 148 3.53 11.60 -21.39
N TYR A 149 3.52 11.25 -22.67
CA TYR A 149 2.34 11.47 -23.53
C TYR A 149 1.12 10.63 -23.12
N LYS A 150 1.31 9.61 -22.25
CA LYS A 150 0.25 8.79 -21.69
C LYS A 150 -0.24 9.27 -20.33
N TYR A 151 0.40 10.27 -19.75
CA TYR A 151 -0.02 10.77 -18.45
C TYR A 151 -1.43 11.37 -18.53
N PRO A 152 -2.27 11.14 -17.52
CA PRO A 152 -3.57 11.79 -17.44
C PRO A 152 -3.43 13.32 -17.52
N LYS A 153 -4.32 14.00 -18.26
CA LYS A 153 -4.26 15.45 -18.44
C LYS A 153 -4.44 16.25 -17.14
N ASP A 154 -5.14 15.65 -16.21
CA ASP A 154 -5.42 16.14 -14.86
C ASP A 154 -4.53 15.51 -13.81
N LEU A 155 -3.40 14.93 -14.25
CA LEU A 155 -2.39 14.45 -13.33
C LEU A 155 -1.93 15.63 -12.46
N VAL A 156 -2.47 15.69 -11.27
CA VAL A 156 -2.13 16.76 -10.33
C VAL A 156 -0.65 16.60 -10.01
N GLN A 157 0.16 17.59 -10.32
CA GLN A 157 1.56 17.71 -9.89
C GLN A 157 1.59 17.93 -8.37
N ASN A 158 0.96 17.05 -7.64
CA ASN A 158 0.97 17.14 -6.19
C ASN A 158 2.20 16.39 -5.68
N SER A 159 2.96 17.10 -4.88
CA SER A 159 3.82 16.45 -3.87
C SER A 159 3.05 15.26 -3.28
N GLY A 160 3.72 14.13 -3.08
CA GLY A 160 3.09 12.93 -2.54
C GLY A 160 2.31 13.24 -1.26
N TYR A 161 1.32 12.42 -0.93
CA TYR A 161 0.43 12.62 0.22
C TYR A 161 1.19 12.96 1.51
N ASP A 162 2.34 12.34 1.73
CA ASP A 162 3.17 12.63 2.91
C ASP A 162 3.82 14.01 2.85
N SER A 163 4.26 14.47 1.68
CA SER A 163 4.76 15.84 1.51
C SER A 163 3.67 16.87 1.79
N MET A 164 2.45 16.65 1.31
CA MET A 164 1.31 17.52 1.61
C MET A 164 0.98 17.54 3.11
N ARG A 165 1.05 16.38 3.76
CA ARG A 165 0.84 16.28 5.22
C ARG A 165 1.91 17.05 5.98
N TRP A 166 3.18 16.93 5.58
CA TRP A 166 4.29 17.64 6.22
C TRP A 166 4.20 19.15 5.99
N GLU A 167 3.83 19.61 4.79
CA GLU A 167 3.58 21.02 4.52
C GLU A 167 2.42 21.55 5.38
N PHE A 168 1.32 20.82 5.44
CA PHE A 168 0.18 21.18 6.26
C PHE A 168 0.53 21.22 7.75
N ALA A 169 1.26 20.20 8.25
CA ALA A 169 1.72 20.18 9.64
C ALA A 169 2.65 21.36 9.95
N ARG A 170 3.58 21.69 9.04
CA ARG A 170 4.46 22.85 9.19
C ARG A 170 3.67 24.15 9.25
N LYS A 171 2.69 24.32 8.36
CA LYS A 171 1.81 25.48 8.36
C LYS A 171 1.02 25.62 9.65
N ILE A 172 0.48 24.51 10.19
CA ILE A 172 -0.21 24.54 11.50
C ILE A 172 0.72 25.06 12.60
N ILE A 173 2.00 24.67 12.58
CA ILE A 173 2.98 25.07 13.57
C ILE A 173 3.43 26.52 13.37
N GLU A 174 3.77 26.90 12.13
CA GLU A 174 4.27 28.26 11.78
C GLU A 174 3.20 29.34 11.98
N ASP A 175 1.95 29.03 11.62
CA ASP A 175 0.82 29.95 11.76
C ASP A 175 0.13 29.83 13.14
N GLU A 176 0.67 28.99 14.04
CA GLU A 176 0.12 28.73 15.39
C GLU A 176 -1.37 28.35 15.40
N LEU A 177 -1.87 27.71 14.33
CA LEU A 177 -3.31 27.37 14.16
C LEU A 177 -3.82 26.41 15.24
N TYR A 178 -2.92 25.72 15.96
CA TYR A 178 -3.29 24.89 17.10
C TYR A 178 -3.88 25.70 18.28
N ASN A 179 -3.60 27.02 18.35
CA ASN A 179 -4.18 27.91 19.37
C ASN A 179 -5.68 28.15 19.11
N ASP A 180 -6.14 28.01 17.87
CA ASP A 180 -7.54 28.17 17.50
C ASP A 180 -8.36 26.89 17.71
N ILE A 181 -7.68 25.76 18.00
CA ILE A 181 -8.34 24.49 18.29
C ILE A 181 -8.84 24.53 19.74
N PRO A 182 -10.17 24.46 19.97
CA PRO A 182 -10.70 24.48 21.33
C PRO A 182 -10.14 23.28 22.11
N PRO A 183 -9.82 23.47 23.41
CA PRO A 183 -9.37 22.39 24.26
C PRO A 183 -10.29 21.18 24.21
N VAL A 184 -9.72 19.98 24.15
CA VAL A 184 -10.45 18.70 24.04
C VAL A 184 -11.45 18.49 25.19
N ASP A 185 -11.20 19.10 26.35
CA ASP A 185 -12.07 19.07 27.54
C ASP A 185 -13.48 19.60 27.27
N HIS A 186 -13.67 20.41 26.23
CA HIS A 186 -14.97 20.96 25.86
C HIS A 186 -15.74 20.07 24.87
N LEU A 187 -15.09 19.07 24.31
CA LEU A 187 -15.70 18.17 23.34
C LEU A 187 -16.29 16.92 24.01
N GLY A 188 -17.47 17.04 24.57
CA GLY A 188 -18.33 15.89 24.88
C GLY A 188 -18.13 15.20 26.22
N TYR A 189 -17.15 15.57 27.05
CA TYR A 189 -16.96 14.93 28.35
C TYR A 189 -18.06 15.29 29.36
N LYS A 190 -18.48 16.55 29.39
CA LYS A 190 -19.57 17.00 30.29
C LYS A 190 -20.91 16.35 29.95
N GLU A 191 -21.08 15.92 28.73
CA GLU A 191 -22.29 15.26 28.25
C GLU A 191 -22.25 13.72 28.41
N ALA A 192 -21.04 13.16 28.59
CA ALA A 192 -20.82 11.71 28.61
C ALA A 192 -20.28 11.15 29.94
N GLY A 193 -20.20 11.97 30.98
CA GLY A 193 -19.62 11.64 32.30
C GLY A 193 -18.22 12.22 32.51
N GLU A 194 -17.54 11.83 33.60
CA GLU A 194 -16.22 12.32 33.95
C GLU A 194 -15.13 11.54 33.20
N ILE A 195 -13.96 12.19 33.00
CA ILE A 195 -12.82 11.59 32.29
C ILE A 195 -12.33 10.30 32.95
N SER A 196 -12.43 10.23 34.28
CA SER A 196 -12.00 9.08 35.09
C SER A 196 -13.05 7.98 35.21
N ASP A 197 -14.22 8.16 34.62
CA ASP A 197 -15.29 7.16 34.71
C ASP A 197 -14.94 5.89 33.94
N SER A 198 -15.24 4.72 34.54
CA SER A 198 -15.20 3.44 33.82
C SER A 198 -16.23 3.43 32.70
N PHE A 199 -16.05 2.48 31.77
CA PHE A 199 -16.99 2.30 30.66
C PHE A 199 -18.43 2.05 31.15
N GLU A 200 -18.60 1.22 32.20
CA GLU A 200 -19.91 0.92 32.81
C GLU A 200 -20.55 2.18 33.38
N LYS A 201 -19.82 2.99 34.11
CA LYS A 201 -20.31 4.26 34.65
C LYS A 201 -20.79 5.21 33.57
N ARG A 202 -20.05 5.28 32.44
CA ARG A 202 -20.46 6.10 31.26
C ARG A 202 -21.75 5.58 30.62
N ILE A 203 -21.88 4.27 30.48
CA ILE A 203 -23.12 3.67 29.97
C ILE A 203 -24.30 3.98 30.88
N GLU A 204 -24.13 3.86 32.21
CA GLU A 204 -25.16 4.22 33.17
C GLU A 204 -25.52 5.70 33.15
N TYR A 205 -24.51 6.57 32.99
CA TYR A 205 -24.75 8.00 32.84
C TYR A 205 -25.57 8.30 31.59
N CYS A 206 -25.18 7.73 30.44
CA CYS A 206 -25.93 7.90 29.19
C CYS A 206 -27.35 7.35 29.28
N LYS A 207 -27.59 6.20 29.93
CA LYS A 207 -28.93 5.65 30.20
C LYS A 207 -29.77 6.62 31.00
N ARG A 208 -29.22 7.21 32.09
CA ARG A 208 -29.95 8.20 32.92
C ARG A 208 -30.31 9.47 32.14
N LYS A 209 -29.41 9.89 31.24
CA LYS A 209 -29.61 11.09 30.39
C LYS A 209 -30.43 10.81 29.15
N ARG A 210 -30.80 9.55 28.88
CA ARG A 210 -31.49 9.11 27.65
C ARG A 210 -30.74 9.53 26.39
N SER A 211 -29.41 9.50 26.46
CA SER A 211 -28.50 9.79 25.35
C SER A 211 -27.80 8.52 24.89
N LEU A 212 -27.38 8.49 23.64
CA LEU A 212 -26.58 7.37 23.12
C LEU A 212 -25.12 7.56 23.53
N PRO A 213 -24.43 6.51 24.02
CA PRO A 213 -23.00 6.59 24.30
C PRO A 213 -22.22 6.72 22.99
N LEU A 214 -21.22 7.59 22.99
CA LEU A 214 -20.24 7.65 21.90
C LEU A 214 -19.25 6.51 22.08
N ILE A 215 -19.34 5.47 21.24
CA ILE A 215 -18.40 4.36 21.21
C ILE A 215 -17.49 4.55 20.00
N ARG A 216 -16.18 4.71 20.23
CA ARG A 216 -15.16 4.70 19.18
C ARG A 216 -14.39 3.39 19.28
N ALA A 217 -14.50 2.54 18.27
CA ALA A 217 -13.64 1.39 18.08
C ALA A 217 -12.50 1.79 17.14
N HIS A 218 -11.26 1.63 17.59
CA HIS A 218 -10.11 1.72 16.70
C HIS A 218 -9.87 0.32 16.16
N VAL A 219 -10.21 0.12 14.88
CA VAL A 219 -9.97 -1.13 14.17
C VAL A 219 -8.84 -0.86 13.19
N GLY A 220 -7.65 -1.26 13.54
CA GLY A 220 -6.47 -1.13 12.67
C GLY A 220 -5.33 -1.98 13.20
N PRO A 221 -4.37 -2.35 12.37
CA PRO A 221 -3.16 -3.01 12.87
C PRO A 221 -2.42 -2.02 13.77
N TYR A 222 -2.30 -2.38 15.03
CA TYR A 222 -1.35 -1.72 15.91
C TYR A 222 0.03 -2.25 15.55
N ASN A 223 0.86 -1.42 14.96
CA ASN A 223 2.29 -1.62 15.04
C ASN A 223 2.71 -1.19 16.44
N ALA A 224 2.96 -2.19 17.28
CA ALA A 224 3.65 -1.98 18.54
C ALA A 224 5.13 -1.71 18.27
#